data_1e9ffbfd2048b173a18f5eed770efdca
#
_entry.id   1e9ffbfd2048b173a18f5eed770efdca
#
_cell.length_a   1.000
_cell.length_b   1.000
_cell.length_c   1.000
_cell.angle_alpha   90.00
_cell.angle_beta   90.00
_cell.angle_gamma   90.00
#
_symmetry.space_group_name_H-M   'P 1'
#
loop_
_entity.id
_entity.type
_entity.pdbx_description
1 polymer ?
#
loop_
_entity_poly.entity_id
_entity_poly.type
_entity_poly.pdbx_seq_one_letter_code
_entity_poly.pdbx_strand_id
1 'polypeptide(L)'
;MRNTLKACDSTMAGKKNQKSLIRFTLNGEPTEVAFAPHKTLLEVVREDLALTGTKHGCELGECGVCTVLIDGQPVLSCLFLGLDAEGRDVTTIEGMAEGGQLHPLQETFADLGAAQCGYCTPAFLLVAKELLEKNLNASRDEIREALAGNLCRCTGYIKIYEAVELAAARMRGEKVEPGRETIYGFDV
;
A
#
# COMPACT_ATOMS: atom_id res chain seq x y z
N MET A 1 48.38 -14.58 40.56
CA MET A 1 47.17 -13.88 40.17
C MET A 1 46.35 -14.78 39.25
N ARG A 2 45.28 -15.39 39.76
CA ARG A 2 44.42 -16.29 38.96
C ARG A 2 43.29 -15.49 38.38
N ASN A 3 43.25 -15.39 37.06
CA ASN A 3 42.24 -14.71 36.31
C ASN A 3 41.04 -15.67 36.09
N THR A 4 39.98 -15.50 36.87
CA THR A 4 38.73 -16.26 36.73
C THR A 4 37.84 -15.54 35.71
N LEU A 5 37.93 -15.94 34.44
CA LEU A 5 36.91 -15.66 33.43
C LEU A 5 35.65 -16.39 33.86
N LYS A 6 34.64 -15.65 34.32
CA LYS A 6 33.30 -16.20 34.53
C LYS A 6 32.73 -16.63 33.19
N ALA A 7 32.38 -17.90 33.09
CA ALA A 7 31.66 -18.45 31.95
C ALA A 7 30.35 -17.66 31.77
N CYS A 8 30.13 -17.16 30.55
CA CYS A 8 28.87 -16.57 30.13
C CYS A 8 27.82 -17.69 30.12
N ASP A 9 26.79 -17.53 30.93
CA ASP A 9 25.77 -18.53 31.16
C ASP A 9 24.97 -18.77 29.87
N SER A 10 24.94 -20.02 29.40
CA SER A 10 24.34 -20.49 28.15
C SER A 10 22.82 -20.70 28.24
N THR A 11 22.13 -19.93 29.04
CA THR A 11 20.66 -20.03 29.27
C THR A 11 19.80 -19.27 28.26
N MET A 12 20.39 -18.79 27.15
CA MET A 12 19.63 -18.10 26.08
C MET A 12 19.08 -19.04 24.97
N ALA A 13 19.21 -20.35 25.14
CA ALA A 13 18.79 -21.35 24.15
C ALA A 13 17.38 -21.90 24.39
N GLY A 14 16.33 -21.02 24.56
CA GLY A 14 15.02 -21.56 24.95
C GLY A 14 13.78 -20.83 24.47
N LYS A 15 13.86 -19.80 23.59
CA LYS A 15 12.66 -19.07 23.15
C LYS A 15 12.54 -18.89 21.63
N LYS A 16 12.87 -19.92 20.85
CA LYS A 16 12.95 -19.82 19.38
C LYS A 16 11.59 -19.91 18.64
N ASN A 17 10.41 -19.88 19.29
CA ASN A 17 9.13 -19.96 18.56
C ASN A 17 7.93 -19.34 19.30
N GLN A 18 8.13 -18.27 20.05
CA GLN A 18 6.99 -17.59 20.66
C GLN A 18 6.34 -16.69 19.61
N LYS A 19 5.16 -17.07 19.11
CA LYS A 19 4.32 -16.21 18.29
C LYS A 19 3.57 -15.22 19.18
N SER A 20 3.43 -13.99 18.71
CA SER A 20 2.52 -12.99 19.29
C SER A 20 1.20 -13.04 18.54
N LEU A 21 0.10 -12.98 19.27
CA LEU A 21 -1.25 -12.91 18.74
C LEU A 21 -1.72 -11.45 18.82
N ILE A 22 -2.18 -10.89 17.73
CA ILE A 22 -2.78 -9.56 17.68
C ILE A 22 -4.16 -9.59 17.06
N ARG A 23 -4.97 -8.56 17.37
CA ARG A 23 -6.28 -8.32 16.79
C ARG A 23 -6.35 -6.92 16.23
N PHE A 24 -6.84 -6.80 15.02
CA PHE A 24 -7.01 -5.53 14.31
C PHE A 24 -8.13 -5.66 13.26
N THR A 25 -8.56 -4.54 12.69
CA THR A 25 -9.48 -4.57 11.55
C THR A 25 -8.66 -4.64 10.27
N LEU A 26 -8.97 -5.58 9.37
CA LEU A 26 -8.31 -5.72 8.08
C LEU A 26 -9.36 -5.68 6.97
N ASN A 27 -9.28 -4.65 6.13
CA ASN A 27 -10.24 -4.44 5.04
C ASN A 27 -11.71 -4.44 5.52
N GLY A 28 -11.95 -3.82 6.68
CA GLY A 28 -13.27 -3.74 7.31
C GLY A 28 -13.67 -4.96 8.15
N GLU A 29 -12.88 -6.04 8.17
CA GLU A 29 -13.20 -7.27 8.88
C GLU A 29 -12.32 -7.46 10.13
N PRO A 30 -12.92 -7.82 11.29
CA PRO A 30 -12.16 -8.17 12.48
C PRO A 30 -11.23 -9.36 12.21
N THR A 31 -9.94 -9.18 12.39
CA THR A 31 -8.91 -10.17 12.06
C THR A 31 -8.04 -10.47 13.27
N GLU A 32 -7.73 -11.76 13.46
CA GLU A 32 -6.79 -12.23 14.47
C GLU A 32 -5.68 -13.02 13.78
N VAL A 33 -4.41 -12.71 14.09
CA VAL A 33 -3.27 -13.39 13.48
C VAL A 33 -2.14 -13.59 14.48
N ALA A 34 -1.45 -14.73 14.38
CA ALA A 34 -0.32 -15.10 15.24
C ALA A 34 0.96 -15.24 14.40
N PHE A 35 1.96 -14.41 14.68
CA PHE A 35 3.23 -14.34 13.93
C PHE A 35 4.44 -14.12 14.85
N ALA A 36 5.64 -14.24 14.29
CA ALA A 36 6.88 -13.97 15.03
C ALA A 36 6.99 -12.46 15.33
N PRO A 37 7.27 -12.03 16.58
CA PRO A 37 7.15 -10.64 17.01
C PRO A 37 8.07 -9.64 16.29
N HIS A 38 9.06 -10.11 15.56
CA HIS A 38 9.98 -9.28 14.77
C HIS A 38 9.51 -9.00 13.35
N LYS A 39 8.42 -9.62 12.91
CA LYS A 39 7.89 -9.41 11.56
C LYS A 39 7.39 -7.99 11.35
N THR A 40 7.69 -7.46 10.18
CA THR A 40 7.07 -6.23 9.66
C THR A 40 5.61 -6.49 9.30
N LEU A 41 4.80 -5.44 9.23
CA LEU A 41 3.43 -5.55 8.77
C LEU A 41 3.36 -6.10 7.34
N LEU A 42 4.33 -5.77 6.48
CA LEU A 42 4.46 -6.32 5.13
C LEU A 42 4.53 -7.85 5.14
N GLU A 43 5.40 -8.42 5.99
CA GLU A 43 5.53 -9.88 6.11
C GLU A 43 4.25 -10.51 6.67
N VAL A 44 3.63 -9.90 7.67
CA VAL A 44 2.37 -10.39 8.25
C VAL A 44 1.25 -10.42 7.20
N VAL A 45 1.02 -9.33 6.48
CA VAL A 45 -0.05 -9.27 5.46
C VAL A 45 0.19 -10.29 4.35
N ARG A 46 1.43 -10.42 3.88
CA ARG A 46 1.76 -11.28 2.73
C ARG A 46 1.91 -12.74 3.08
N GLU A 47 2.55 -13.06 4.21
CA GLU A 47 2.96 -14.44 4.54
C GLU A 47 1.98 -15.12 5.52
N ASP A 48 1.51 -14.40 6.52
CA ASP A 48 0.62 -14.99 7.53
C ASP A 48 -0.86 -14.84 7.12
N LEU A 49 -1.22 -13.78 6.38
CA LEU A 49 -2.60 -13.52 5.92
C LEU A 49 -2.81 -13.78 4.42
N ALA A 50 -1.75 -14.13 3.69
CA ALA A 50 -1.77 -14.44 2.24
C ALA A 50 -2.31 -13.32 1.34
N LEU A 51 -2.35 -12.05 1.80
CA LEU A 51 -2.74 -10.89 1.01
C LEU A 51 -1.55 -10.38 0.20
N THR A 52 -1.39 -10.90 -1.01
CA THR A 52 -0.20 -10.66 -1.85
C THR A 52 -0.28 -9.40 -2.72
N GLY A 53 -1.39 -8.68 -2.68
CA GLY A 53 -1.58 -7.41 -3.38
C GLY A 53 -0.63 -6.32 -2.89
N THR A 54 -0.37 -6.24 -1.59
CA THR A 54 0.73 -5.43 -1.05
C THR A 54 2.07 -6.00 -1.50
N LYS A 55 2.91 -5.18 -2.15
CA LYS A 55 4.13 -5.68 -2.82
C LYS A 55 5.39 -5.48 -2.00
N HIS A 56 6.32 -6.40 -2.17
CA HIS A 56 7.64 -6.41 -1.56
C HIS A 56 8.66 -5.83 -2.54
N GLY A 57 9.27 -4.70 -2.24
CA GLY A 57 10.19 -4.01 -3.14
C GLY A 57 11.59 -3.82 -2.55
N CYS A 58 11.85 -2.69 -1.90
CA CYS A 58 13.21 -2.33 -1.44
C CYS A 58 13.48 -2.69 0.03
N GLU A 59 12.47 -2.83 0.88
CA GLU A 59 12.57 -2.98 2.36
C GLU A 59 13.36 -1.85 3.07
N LEU A 60 13.58 -0.75 2.37
CA LEU A 60 14.36 0.40 2.86
C LEU A 60 13.50 1.65 3.03
N GLY A 61 12.19 1.55 2.76
CA GLY A 61 11.29 2.69 2.84
C GLY A 61 11.34 3.67 1.67
N GLU A 62 11.99 3.33 0.56
CA GLU A 62 12.23 4.28 -0.53
C GLU A 62 11.27 4.13 -1.73
N CYS A 63 10.84 2.91 -2.04
CA CYS A 63 10.09 2.67 -3.30
C CYS A 63 8.57 2.81 -3.19
N GLY A 64 8.01 2.78 -1.99
CA GLY A 64 6.59 2.96 -1.72
C GLY A 64 5.66 1.82 -2.14
N VAL A 65 6.14 0.75 -2.79
CA VAL A 65 5.26 -0.31 -3.33
C VAL A 65 4.57 -1.16 -2.25
N CYS A 66 5.06 -1.08 -1.01
CA CYS A 66 4.50 -1.76 0.16
C CYS A 66 3.46 -0.92 0.92
N THR A 67 3.04 0.22 0.37
CA THR A 67 2.08 1.09 1.06
C THR A 67 0.76 0.38 1.33
N VAL A 68 0.30 0.49 2.56
CA VAL A 68 -1.05 0.16 3.04
C VAL A 68 -1.64 1.41 3.70
N LEU A 69 -2.94 1.42 3.97
CA LEU A 69 -3.52 2.46 4.82
C LEU A 69 -3.64 1.93 6.25
N ILE A 70 -3.22 2.72 7.22
CA ILE A 70 -3.44 2.47 8.64
C ILE A 70 -4.22 3.65 9.20
N ASP A 71 -5.41 3.37 9.73
CA ASP A 71 -6.37 4.39 10.16
C ASP A 71 -6.60 5.45 9.06
N GLY A 72 -6.69 5.02 7.81
CA GLY A 72 -6.87 5.85 6.63
C GLY A 72 -5.62 6.61 6.15
N GLN A 73 -4.45 6.44 6.77
CA GLN A 73 -3.21 7.13 6.39
C GLN A 73 -2.23 6.19 5.67
N PRO A 74 -1.57 6.63 4.58
CA PRO A 74 -0.56 5.83 3.89
C PRO A 74 0.66 5.55 4.76
N VAL A 75 0.99 4.28 4.93
CA VAL A 75 2.13 3.82 5.72
C VAL A 75 2.94 2.79 4.95
N LEU A 76 4.26 2.87 5.05
CA LEU A 76 5.17 1.89 4.46
C LEU A 76 5.23 0.64 5.33
N SER A 77 4.50 -0.40 4.96
CA SER A 77 4.37 -1.62 5.78
C SER A 77 5.69 -2.38 5.99
N CYS A 78 6.71 -2.15 5.17
CA CYS A 78 8.05 -2.72 5.37
C CYS A 78 8.85 -2.08 6.52
N LEU A 79 8.46 -0.88 6.97
CA LEU A 79 9.06 -0.17 8.10
C LEU A 79 8.16 -0.15 9.35
N PHE A 80 6.97 -0.72 9.26
CA PHE A 80 6.00 -0.79 10.34
C PHE A 80 6.01 -2.17 10.97
N LEU A 81 6.19 -2.27 12.29
CA LEU A 81 6.17 -3.55 12.98
C LEU A 81 4.75 -4.13 12.98
N GLY A 82 4.64 -5.44 12.71
CA GLY A 82 3.34 -6.11 12.73
C GLY A 82 2.61 -5.95 14.07
N LEU A 83 3.34 -5.90 15.19
CA LEU A 83 2.76 -5.71 16.53
C LEU A 83 2.09 -4.34 16.71
N ASP A 84 2.56 -3.31 16.04
CA ASP A 84 2.02 -1.95 16.15
C ASP A 84 0.66 -1.80 15.44
N ALA A 85 0.22 -2.84 14.70
CA ALA A 85 -1.11 -2.90 14.09
C ALA A 85 -2.22 -3.33 15.07
N GLU A 86 -1.88 -3.74 16.30
CA GLU A 86 -2.89 -4.10 17.31
C GLU A 86 -3.93 -3.00 17.48
N GLY A 87 -5.21 -3.35 17.31
CA GLY A 87 -6.36 -2.44 17.47
C GLY A 87 -6.52 -1.37 16.38
N ARG A 88 -5.68 -1.39 15.32
CA ARG A 88 -5.75 -0.44 14.21
C ARG A 88 -6.70 -0.91 13.11
N ASP A 89 -7.05 0.00 12.22
CA ASP A 89 -7.71 -0.30 10.95
C ASP A 89 -6.64 -0.33 9.83
N VAL A 90 -6.47 -1.49 9.21
CA VAL A 90 -5.50 -1.72 8.13
C VAL A 90 -6.25 -1.97 6.83
N THR A 91 -6.05 -1.14 5.83
CA THR A 91 -6.60 -1.36 4.49
C THR A 91 -5.50 -1.68 3.50
N THR A 92 -5.64 -2.81 2.82
CA THR A 92 -4.81 -3.23 1.70
C THR A 92 -5.57 -3.09 0.39
N ILE A 93 -4.89 -3.32 -0.75
CA ILE A 93 -5.52 -3.21 -2.07
C ILE A 93 -6.72 -4.18 -2.23
N GLU A 94 -6.68 -5.31 -1.55
CA GLU A 94 -7.76 -6.31 -1.57
C GLU A 94 -9.06 -5.76 -0.98
N GLY A 95 -8.98 -4.79 -0.07
CA GLY A 95 -10.16 -4.12 0.50
C GLY A 95 -10.64 -2.90 -0.27
N MET A 96 -10.07 -2.59 -1.45
CA MET A 96 -10.44 -1.39 -2.19
C MET A 96 -11.73 -1.55 -3.01
N ALA A 97 -12.01 -2.76 -3.49
CA ALA A 97 -13.26 -3.08 -4.19
C ALA A 97 -14.34 -3.49 -3.18
N GLU A 98 -15.54 -2.93 -3.32
CA GLU A 98 -16.66 -3.21 -2.42
C GLU A 98 -17.80 -3.93 -3.16
N GLY A 99 -18.33 -5.00 -2.57
CA GLY A 99 -19.47 -5.74 -3.14
C GLY A 99 -19.24 -6.26 -4.56
N GLY A 100 -18.00 -6.49 -4.95
CA GLY A 100 -17.65 -6.94 -6.31
C GLY A 100 -17.57 -5.82 -7.33
N GLN A 101 -17.74 -4.56 -6.91
CA GLN A 101 -17.58 -3.38 -7.77
C GLN A 101 -16.21 -2.75 -7.56
N LEU A 102 -15.54 -2.43 -8.67
CA LEU A 102 -14.27 -1.74 -8.63
C LEU A 102 -14.45 -0.29 -8.13
N HIS A 103 -13.47 0.18 -7.38
CA HIS A 103 -13.39 1.59 -7.06
C HIS A 103 -13.11 2.42 -8.32
N PRO A 104 -13.64 3.66 -8.47
CA PRO A 104 -13.41 4.50 -9.65
C PRO A 104 -11.94 4.65 -10.05
N LEU A 105 -11.03 4.70 -9.08
CA LEU A 105 -9.59 4.68 -9.35
C LEU A 105 -9.13 3.40 -10.04
N GLN A 106 -9.65 2.24 -9.67
CA GLN A 106 -9.28 0.97 -10.30
C GLN A 106 -9.78 0.92 -11.75
N GLU A 107 -11.00 1.41 -12.00
CA GLU A 107 -11.57 1.51 -13.34
C GLU A 107 -10.75 2.44 -14.23
N THR A 108 -10.43 3.65 -13.77
CA THR A 108 -9.70 4.64 -14.57
C THR A 108 -8.25 4.22 -14.85
N PHE A 109 -7.62 3.50 -13.92
CA PHE A 109 -6.30 2.90 -14.17
C PHE A 109 -6.34 1.85 -15.27
N ALA A 110 -7.42 1.06 -15.35
CA ALA A 110 -7.63 0.10 -16.42
C ALA A 110 -7.95 0.82 -17.75
N ASP A 111 -8.87 1.77 -17.74
CA ASP A 111 -9.35 2.50 -18.92
C ASP A 111 -8.21 3.24 -19.64
N LEU A 112 -7.32 3.88 -18.90
CA LEU A 112 -6.22 4.68 -19.45
C LEU A 112 -4.90 3.93 -19.61
N GLY A 113 -4.84 2.64 -19.22
CA GLY A 113 -3.61 1.87 -19.23
C GLY A 113 -2.54 2.45 -18.28
N ALA A 114 -2.97 2.96 -17.12
CA ALA A 114 -2.07 3.52 -16.11
C ALA A 114 -1.22 2.47 -15.37
N ALA A 115 -1.39 1.21 -15.70
CA ALA A 115 -0.60 0.08 -15.23
C ALA A 115 0.05 -0.64 -16.42
N GLN A 116 1.34 -0.96 -16.32
CA GLN A 116 2.04 -1.83 -17.26
C GLN A 116 2.38 -3.17 -16.61
N CYS A 117 3.47 -3.27 -15.84
CA CYS A 117 3.76 -4.51 -15.11
C CYS A 117 2.82 -4.72 -13.91
N GLY A 118 2.14 -3.70 -13.42
CA GLY A 118 1.18 -3.77 -12.31
C GLY A 118 1.80 -3.80 -10.92
N TYR A 119 3.13 -3.85 -10.79
CA TYR A 119 3.77 -4.08 -9.50
C TYR A 119 3.59 -2.91 -8.49
N CYS A 120 3.70 -1.67 -8.95
CA CYS A 120 3.49 -0.48 -8.13
C CYS A 120 2.02 -0.06 -7.99
N THR A 121 1.15 -0.58 -8.85
CA THR A 121 -0.25 -0.13 -8.98
C THR A 121 -1.04 -0.20 -7.67
N PRO A 122 -0.95 -1.27 -6.84
CA PRO A 122 -1.68 -1.33 -5.57
C PRO A 122 -1.38 -0.14 -4.64
N ALA A 123 -0.12 0.23 -4.52
CA ALA A 123 0.29 1.34 -3.67
C ALA A 123 -0.19 2.70 -4.21
N PHE A 124 -0.07 2.92 -5.53
CA PHE A 124 -0.60 4.14 -6.16
C PHE A 124 -2.10 4.30 -5.94
N LEU A 125 -2.86 3.21 -6.06
CA LEU A 125 -4.31 3.22 -5.87
C LEU A 125 -4.68 3.59 -4.42
N LEU A 126 -4.00 3.04 -3.42
CA LEU A 126 -4.26 3.35 -2.01
C LEU A 126 -3.90 4.79 -1.66
N VAL A 127 -2.74 5.28 -2.12
CA VAL A 127 -2.35 6.69 -1.89
C VAL A 127 -3.28 7.66 -2.60
N ALA A 128 -3.66 7.36 -3.85
CA ALA A 128 -4.62 8.18 -4.58
C ALA A 128 -6.01 8.17 -3.94
N LYS A 129 -6.44 7.02 -3.39
CA LYS A 129 -7.71 6.92 -2.64
C LYS A 129 -7.70 7.88 -1.45
N GLU A 130 -6.68 7.84 -0.64
CA GLU A 130 -6.53 8.72 0.53
C GLU A 130 -6.52 10.21 0.13
N LEU A 131 -5.80 10.58 -0.92
CA LEU A 131 -5.80 11.94 -1.46
C LEU A 131 -7.21 12.39 -1.86
N LEU A 132 -7.92 11.56 -2.66
CA LEU A 132 -9.25 11.93 -3.17
C LEU A 132 -10.33 11.91 -2.10
N GLU A 133 -10.19 11.13 -1.05
CA GLU A 133 -11.06 11.18 0.13
C GLU A 133 -10.92 12.51 0.89
N LYS A 134 -9.73 13.08 0.91
CA LYS A 134 -9.47 14.40 1.51
C LYS A 134 -9.83 15.56 0.58
N ASN A 135 -9.51 15.45 -0.68
CA ASN A 135 -9.68 16.51 -1.67
C ASN A 135 -10.04 15.98 -3.06
N LEU A 136 -11.32 15.90 -3.37
CA LEU A 136 -11.81 15.50 -4.70
C LEU A 136 -11.45 16.51 -5.82
N ASN A 137 -10.99 17.70 -5.48
CA ASN A 137 -10.58 18.73 -6.42
C ASN A 137 -9.05 18.89 -6.45
N ALA A 138 -8.33 17.84 -6.12
CA ALA A 138 -6.87 17.87 -6.12
C ALA A 138 -6.33 18.27 -7.51
N SER A 139 -5.49 19.26 -7.53
CA SER A 139 -4.76 19.70 -8.72
C SER A 139 -3.73 18.64 -9.13
N ARG A 140 -3.27 18.70 -10.39
CA ARG A 140 -2.22 17.81 -10.87
C ARG A 140 -0.93 17.87 -10.02
N ASP A 141 -0.59 19.05 -9.50
CA ASP A 141 0.60 19.19 -8.66
C ASP A 141 0.39 18.56 -7.28
N GLU A 142 -0.78 18.66 -6.68
CA GLU A 142 -1.13 17.95 -5.43
C GLU A 142 -1.13 16.43 -5.64
N ILE A 143 -1.65 15.94 -6.78
CA ILE A 143 -1.58 14.52 -7.14
C ILE A 143 -0.12 14.07 -7.27
N ARG A 144 0.73 14.83 -7.94
CA ARG A 144 2.16 14.54 -8.10
C ARG A 144 2.88 14.50 -6.76
N GLU A 145 2.60 15.44 -5.88
CA GLU A 145 3.18 15.51 -4.55
C GLU A 145 2.76 14.31 -3.69
N ALA A 146 1.46 14.00 -3.65
CA ALA A 146 0.95 12.85 -2.90
C ALA A 146 1.57 11.53 -3.37
N LEU A 147 1.74 11.35 -4.67
CA LEU A 147 2.27 10.14 -5.27
C LEU A 147 3.81 10.08 -5.35
N ALA A 148 4.52 11.15 -4.94
CA ALA A 148 5.98 11.25 -5.08
C ALA A 148 6.75 10.15 -4.32
N GLY A 149 6.17 9.63 -3.23
CA GLY A 149 6.74 8.53 -2.45
C GLY A 149 6.65 7.15 -3.11
N ASN A 150 5.96 7.03 -4.26
CA ASN A 150 5.73 5.76 -4.93
C ASN A 150 6.50 5.71 -6.26
N LEU A 151 7.37 4.72 -6.44
CA LEU A 151 8.20 4.61 -7.64
C LEU A 151 7.56 3.68 -8.68
N CYS A 152 7.49 4.17 -9.93
CA CYS A 152 7.14 3.39 -11.11
C CYS A 152 8.26 3.44 -12.15
N ARG A 153 8.77 2.29 -12.59
CA ARG A 153 9.82 2.21 -13.62
C ARG A 153 9.26 2.13 -15.05
N CYS A 154 7.95 1.87 -15.19
CA CYS A 154 7.37 1.49 -16.49
C CYS A 154 6.63 2.65 -17.18
N THR A 155 5.73 3.35 -16.45
CA THR A 155 4.68 4.20 -17.03
C THR A 155 5.13 5.63 -17.35
N GLY A 156 6.21 6.12 -16.77
CA GLY A 156 6.59 7.54 -16.83
C GLY A 156 5.61 8.48 -16.11
N TYR A 157 4.69 7.90 -15.29
CA TYR A 157 3.74 8.59 -14.39
C TYR A 157 2.57 9.31 -15.06
N ILE A 158 2.67 9.77 -16.30
CA ILE A 158 1.65 10.62 -16.94
C ILE A 158 0.29 9.97 -16.89
N LYS A 159 0.17 8.71 -17.33
CA LYS A 159 -1.10 7.96 -17.31
C LYS A 159 -1.63 7.71 -15.90
N ILE A 160 -0.75 7.63 -14.91
CA ILE A 160 -1.15 7.50 -13.51
C ILE A 160 -1.85 8.78 -13.05
N TYR A 161 -1.25 9.94 -13.31
CA TYR A 161 -1.85 11.23 -12.94
C TYR A 161 -3.20 11.46 -13.65
N GLU A 162 -3.26 11.19 -14.95
CA GLU A 162 -4.50 11.29 -15.73
C GLU A 162 -5.60 10.36 -15.19
N ALA A 163 -5.24 9.14 -14.76
CA ALA A 163 -6.19 8.20 -14.18
C ALA A 163 -6.75 8.70 -12.84
N VAL A 164 -5.92 9.32 -12.01
CA VAL A 164 -6.38 9.92 -10.75
C VAL A 164 -7.30 11.13 -11.00
N GLU A 165 -6.96 12.00 -11.96
CA GLU A 165 -7.79 13.13 -12.35
C GLU A 165 -9.16 12.68 -12.88
N LEU A 166 -9.18 11.66 -13.75
CA LEU A 166 -10.40 11.08 -14.29
C LEU A 166 -11.25 10.43 -13.20
N ALA A 167 -10.62 9.71 -12.26
CA ALA A 167 -11.31 9.14 -11.12
C ALA A 167 -11.96 10.23 -10.24
N ALA A 168 -11.23 11.30 -9.96
CA ALA A 168 -11.76 12.45 -9.22
C ALA A 168 -13.00 13.04 -9.90
N ALA A 169 -12.97 13.24 -11.22
CA ALA A 169 -14.09 13.73 -12.01
C ALA A 169 -15.30 12.78 -11.92
N ARG A 170 -15.10 11.47 -12.09
CA ARG A 170 -16.17 10.46 -11.94
C ARG A 170 -16.76 10.45 -10.52
N MET A 171 -15.92 10.56 -9.49
CA MET A 171 -16.36 10.61 -8.09
C MET A 171 -17.15 11.88 -7.77
N ARG A 172 -16.91 12.99 -8.49
CA ARG A 172 -17.75 14.21 -8.45
C ARG A 172 -19.07 14.07 -9.22
N GLY A 173 -19.31 12.94 -9.90
CA GLY A 173 -20.50 12.70 -10.72
C GLY A 173 -20.43 13.31 -12.12
N GLU A 174 -19.27 13.73 -12.57
CA GLU A 174 -19.07 14.24 -13.93
C GLU A 174 -19.10 13.08 -14.93
N LYS A 175 -19.84 13.26 -16.04
CA LYS A 175 -19.85 12.31 -17.14
C LYS A 175 -18.64 12.56 -18.04
N VAL A 176 -17.50 11.98 -17.67
CA VAL A 176 -16.26 12.13 -18.41
C VAL A 176 -15.86 10.77 -18.99
N GLU A 177 -15.79 10.70 -20.31
CA GLU A 177 -15.19 9.55 -21.00
C GLU A 177 -13.67 9.67 -20.96
N PRO A 178 -12.93 8.53 -20.99
CA PRO A 178 -11.49 8.54 -21.13
C PRO A 178 -11.14 9.29 -22.43
N GLY A 179 -10.62 10.51 -22.28
CA GLY A 179 -10.26 11.32 -23.45
C GLY A 179 -9.15 10.63 -24.24
N ARG A 180 -9.31 10.53 -25.55
CA ARG A 180 -8.23 10.23 -26.49
C ARG A 180 -7.36 11.47 -26.74
N GLU A 181 -7.23 12.36 -25.77
CA GLU A 181 -6.37 13.52 -25.95
C GLU A 181 -4.91 13.06 -25.95
N THR A 182 -4.32 13.21 -27.08
CA THR A 182 -2.94 12.90 -27.40
C THR A 182 -2.02 13.83 -26.63
N ILE A 183 -1.27 13.28 -25.70
CA ILE A 183 -0.28 14.02 -24.87
C ILE A 183 0.84 14.64 -25.73
N TYR A 184 0.93 14.31 -27.01
CA TYR A 184 1.97 14.76 -27.93
C TYR A 184 1.45 15.41 -29.21
N GLY A 185 0.16 15.78 -29.29
CA GLY A 185 -0.37 16.47 -30.48
C GLY A 185 -0.41 15.61 -31.76
N PHE A 186 -0.37 14.31 -31.64
CA PHE A 186 -0.58 13.40 -32.76
C PHE A 186 -1.98 12.84 -32.70
N ASP A 187 -2.83 13.22 -33.63
CA ASP A 187 -4.12 12.57 -33.88
C ASP A 187 -3.86 11.14 -34.37
N VAL A 188 -4.44 10.16 -33.69
CA VAL A 188 -4.38 8.73 -34.09
C VAL A 188 -5.75 8.33 -34.64
#